data_8374f0df46ed6814e24c262e15414205
#
_entry.id   8374f0df46ed6814e24c262e15414205
#
_cell.length_a   1.000
_cell.length_b   1.000
_cell.length_c   1.000
_cell.angle_alpha   90.00
_cell.angle_beta   90.00
_cell.angle_gamma   90.00
#
_symmetry.space_group_name_H-M   'P 1'
#
loop_
_entity.id
_entity.type
_entity.pdbx_description
1 polymer ?
#
loop_
_entity_poly.entity_id
_entity_poly.type
_entity_poly.pdbx_seq_one_letter_code
_entity_poly.pdbx_strand_id
1 'polypeptide(L)'
;MPSDSGPKKPNHYDGLYASEDCYWGTAPSSTCDRLLQVLRPKDDWRPRLLDLGCGEGRNAVYLAKHGFEVSGLDCSPNGLRKTQAYAKSVGLEVKTILADIVDCRMDHGWDVIFSTGTMHYLSPGARDERFEHFKEVTVGGGLHVISVFVNKPFVPRAPDPDPNAYPFRSGELMGYYWDWEILFCAEEIFDCRSSGVPHKHAVNRIIAKKIK
;
A
#
# COMPACT_ATOMS: atom_id res chain seq x y z
N MET A 1 5.34 22.05 21.52
CA MET A 1 4.00 21.71 21.96
C MET A 1 3.84 20.22 21.73
N PRO A 2 3.53 19.37 22.74
CA PRO A 2 3.23 17.96 22.47
C PRO A 2 1.93 17.90 21.68
N SER A 3 1.94 17.16 20.58
CA SER A 3 0.77 16.88 19.76
C SER A 3 -0.27 16.15 20.63
N ASP A 4 -1.45 16.72 20.72
CA ASP A 4 -2.63 16.12 21.33
C ASP A 4 -3.03 14.88 20.48
N SER A 5 -2.41 13.76 20.77
CA SER A 5 -2.84 12.46 20.25
C SER A 5 -4.04 12.01 21.05
N GLY A 6 -5.22 12.50 20.68
CA GLY A 6 -6.47 11.91 21.15
C GLY A 6 -6.45 10.38 20.99
N PRO A 7 -7.32 9.61 21.69
CA PRO A 7 -7.30 8.16 21.65
C PRO A 7 -7.35 7.70 20.19
N LYS A 8 -6.32 6.92 19.76
CA LYS A 8 -6.28 6.33 18.43
C LYS A 8 -7.59 5.58 18.20
N LYS A 9 -8.31 5.95 17.14
CA LYS A 9 -9.57 5.27 16.78
C LYS A 9 -9.27 3.77 16.58
N PRO A 10 -10.18 2.88 16.99
CA PRO A 10 -10.01 1.45 16.74
C PRO A 10 -9.73 1.22 15.25
N ASN A 11 -8.70 0.41 14.95
CA ASN A 11 -8.41 0.02 13.60
C ASN A 11 -9.58 -0.82 13.06
N HIS A 12 -10.37 -0.24 12.15
CA HIS A 12 -11.53 -0.90 11.54
C HIS A 12 -11.18 -2.28 10.97
N TYR A 13 -10.04 -2.39 10.28
CA TYR A 13 -9.62 -3.64 9.66
C TYR A 13 -9.13 -4.69 10.64
N ASP A 14 -8.67 -4.34 11.83
CA ASP A 14 -8.20 -5.35 12.78
C ASP A 14 -9.32 -6.31 13.19
N GLY A 15 -10.54 -5.80 13.36
CA GLY A 15 -11.73 -6.61 13.59
C GLY A 15 -12.09 -7.49 12.38
N LEU A 16 -11.99 -6.98 11.16
CA LEU A 16 -12.26 -7.74 9.93
C LEU A 16 -11.23 -8.85 9.71
N TYR A 17 -9.96 -8.59 10.06
CA TYR A 17 -8.87 -9.56 9.94
C TYR A 17 -8.84 -10.60 11.09
N ALA A 18 -9.69 -10.46 12.10
CA ALA A 18 -9.80 -11.44 13.18
C ALA A 18 -10.45 -12.77 12.75
N SER A 19 -11.22 -12.77 11.64
CA SER A 19 -11.82 -13.99 11.07
C SER A 19 -10.75 -14.97 10.58
N GLU A 20 -11.10 -16.26 10.37
CA GLU A 20 -10.16 -17.24 9.79
C GLU A 20 -9.90 -16.97 8.30
N ASP A 21 -10.93 -16.57 7.57
CA ASP A 21 -10.83 -16.26 6.13
C ASP A 21 -10.06 -14.97 5.87
N CYS A 22 -9.38 -14.89 4.72
CA CYS A 22 -8.76 -13.66 4.25
C CYS A 22 -9.82 -12.72 3.69
N TYR A 23 -10.02 -11.57 4.34
CA TYR A 23 -11.03 -10.57 3.95
C TYR A 23 -10.87 -10.11 2.49
N TRP A 24 -9.62 -9.88 2.06
CA TRP A 24 -9.30 -9.48 0.68
C TRP A 24 -8.99 -10.66 -0.24
N GLY A 25 -9.09 -11.90 0.25
CA GLY A 25 -8.60 -13.08 -0.45
C GLY A 25 -7.08 -13.12 -0.58
N THR A 26 -6.56 -14.11 -1.31
CA THR A 26 -5.12 -14.35 -1.50
C THR A 26 -4.61 -13.93 -2.88
N ALA A 27 -5.50 -13.54 -3.81
CA ALA A 27 -5.10 -13.09 -5.13
C ALA A 27 -4.38 -11.72 -5.05
N PRO A 28 -3.19 -11.58 -5.63
CA PRO A 28 -2.45 -10.33 -5.61
C PRO A 28 -3.16 -9.23 -6.42
N SER A 29 -2.90 -7.98 -6.09
CA SER A 29 -3.31 -6.85 -6.91
C SER A 29 -2.57 -6.88 -8.25
N SER A 30 -3.25 -6.49 -9.34
CA SER A 30 -2.62 -6.28 -10.66
C SER A 30 -1.46 -5.26 -10.64
N THR A 31 -1.37 -4.45 -9.60
CA THR A 31 -0.24 -3.54 -9.36
C THR A 31 1.07 -4.31 -9.14
N CYS A 32 1.01 -5.53 -8.57
CA CYS A 32 2.18 -6.39 -8.44
C CYS A 32 2.75 -6.80 -9.81
N ASP A 33 1.89 -7.20 -10.75
CA ASP A 33 2.32 -7.58 -12.10
C ASP A 33 2.93 -6.39 -12.86
N ARG A 34 2.39 -5.18 -12.66
CA ARG A 34 2.96 -3.97 -13.23
C ARG A 34 4.36 -3.66 -12.67
N LEU A 35 4.57 -3.84 -11.35
CA LEU A 35 5.90 -3.75 -10.76
C LEU A 35 6.87 -4.74 -11.42
N LEU A 36 6.47 -6.01 -11.59
CA LEU A 36 7.30 -7.05 -12.19
C LEU A 36 7.62 -6.81 -13.68
N GLN A 37 6.85 -5.99 -14.39
CA GLN A 37 7.18 -5.55 -15.75
C GLN A 37 8.30 -4.52 -15.76
N VAL A 38 8.41 -3.70 -14.73
CA VAL A 38 9.40 -2.62 -14.60
C VAL A 38 10.67 -3.08 -13.89
N LEU A 39 10.51 -3.90 -12.86
CA LEU A 39 11.60 -4.36 -12.01
C LEU A 39 11.45 -5.86 -11.74
N ARG A 40 12.42 -6.65 -12.20
CA ARG A 40 12.51 -8.07 -11.89
C ARG A 40 13.79 -8.35 -11.08
N PRO A 41 13.64 -8.89 -9.86
CA PRO A 41 14.80 -9.39 -9.11
C PRO A 41 15.61 -10.40 -9.92
N LYS A 42 16.92 -10.44 -9.69
CA LYS A 42 17.84 -11.41 -10.27
C LYS A 42 18.44 -12.27 -9.16
N ASP A 43 19.04 -13.39 -9.49
CA ASP A 43 19.53 -14.38 -8.52
C ASP A 43 20.50 -13.79 -7.48
N ASP A 44 21.31 -12.82 -7.87
CA ASP A 44 22.30 -12.14 -7.06
C ASP A 44 21.84 -10.81 -6.43
N TRP A 45 20.61 -10.38 -6.73
CA TRP A 45 20.04 -9.14 -6.22
C TRP A 45 18.58 -9.28 -5.80
N ARG A 46 18.33 -9.12 -4.51
CA ARG A 46 17.00 -9.16 -3.92
C ARG A 46 16.62 -7.74 -3.44
N PRO A 47 15.86 -6.98 -4.25
CA PRO A 47 15.45 -5.62 -3.87
C PRO A 47 14.69 -5.63 -2.56
N ARG A 48 15.03 -4.66 -1.68
CA ARG A 48 14.30 -4.44 -0.43
C ARG A 48 12.99 -3.71 -0.72
N LEU A 49 11.88 -4.34 -0.41
CA LEU A 49 10.54 -3.80 -0.65
C LEU A 49 9.80 -3.61 0.67
N LEU A 50 9.24 -2.40 0.85
CA LEU A 50 8.32 -2.08 1.95
C LEU A 50 6.90 -2.01 1.40
N ASP A 51 6.02 -2.92 1.87
CA ASP A 51 4.58 -2.92 1.57
C ASP A 51 3.84 -2.15 2.68
N LEU A 52 3.45 -0.91 2.39
CA LEU A 52 2.73 -0.03 3.31
C LEU A 52 1.23 -0.36 3.30
N GLY A 53 0.74 -0.85 4.44
CA GLY A 53 -0.60 -1.37 4.59
C GLY A 53 -0.74 -2.76 3.97
N CYS A 54 0.15 -3.69 4.35
CA CYS A 54 0.22 -5.03 3.77
C CYS A 54 -1.01 -5.89 4.10
N GLY A 55 -1.80 -5.53 5.13
CA GLY A 55 -2.98 -6.25 5.57
C GLY A 55 -2.66 -7.72 5.91
N GLU A 56 -3.33 -8.64 5.23
CA GLU A 56 -3.18 -10.10 5.38
C GLU A 56 -2.11 -10.70 4.44
N GLY A 57 -1.31 -9.85 3.77
CA GLY A 57 -0.08 -10.26 3.08
C GLY A 57 -0.22 -10.74 1.65
N ARG A 58 -1.40 -10.62 1.00
CA ARG A 58 -1.61 -11.12 -0.37
C ARG A 58 -0.58 -10.59 -1.38
N ASN A 59 -0.24 -9.30 -1.31
CA ASN A 59 0.76 -8.68 -2.18
C ASN A 59 2.18 -8.95 -1.68
N ALA A 60 2.42 -8.80 -0.38
CA ALA A 60 3.72 -9.03 0.25
C ALA A 60 4.25 -10.44 -0.03
N VAL A 61 3.43 -11.47 0.17
CA VAL A 61 3.82 -12.87 -0.09
C VAL A 61 4.01 -13.13 -1.59
N TYR A 62 3.16 -12.55 -2.45
CA TYR A 62 3.32 -12.66 -3.89
C TYR A 62 4.66 -12.08 -4.35
N LEU A 63 5.02 -10.88 -3.88
CA LEU A 63 6.27 -10.22 -4.24
C LEU A 63 7.49 -10.95 -3.66
N ALA A 64 7.39 -11.50 -2.44
CA ALA A 64 8.43 -12.36 -1.87
C ALA A 64 8.68 -13.62 -2.74
N LYS A 65 7.63 -14.24 -3.29
CA LYS A 65 7.76 -15.35 -4.26
C LYS A 65 8.52 -14.96 -5.52
N HIS A 66 8.49 -13.69 -5.89
CA HIS A 66 9.18 -13.16 -7.06
C HIS A 66 10.57 -12.56 -6.75
N GLY A 67 11.13 -12.90 -5.58
CA GLY A 67 12.53 -12.62 -5.24
C GLY A 67 12.78 -11.30 -4.51
N PHE A 68 11.77 -10.53 -4.11
CA PHE A 68 11.95 -9.36 -3.26
C PHE A 68 12.23 -9.77 -1.81
N GLU A 69 13.06 -8.99 -1.11
CA GLU A 69 13.16 -9.01 0.35
C GLU A 69 12.06 -8.09 0.90
N VAL A 70 10.94 -8.69 1.35
CA VAL A 70 9.73 -7.95 1.69
C VAL A 70 9.62 -7.69 3.18
N SER A 71 9.33 -6.44 3.53
CA SER A 71 8.81 -6.04 4.84
C SER A 71 7.39 -5.50 4.67
N GLY A 72 6.44 -6.05 5.40
CA GLY A 72 5.05 -5.58 5.43
C GLY A 72 4.81 -4.72 6.67
N LEU A 73 4.33 -3.51 6.47
CA LEU A 73 3.89 -2.61 7.53
C LEU A 73 2.37 -2.55 7.55
N ASP A 74 1.77 -2.72 8.72
CA ASP A 74 0.33 -2.51 8.93
C ASP A 74 0.07 -2.11 10.39
N CYS A 75 -1.05 -1.44 10.62
CA CYS A 75 -1.51 -1.08 11.96
C CYS A 75 -2.39 -2.17 12.60
N SER A 76 -2.69 -3.28 11.89
CA SER A 76 -3.45 -4.42 12.37
C SER A 76 -2.55 -5.56 12.84
N PRO A 77 -2.52 -5.88 14.14
CA PRO A 77 -1.85 -7.08 14.63
C PRO A 77 -2.38 -8.38 14.00
N ASN A 78 -3.70 -8.48 13.78
CA ASN A 78 -4.31 -9.64 13.14
C ASN A 78 -3.88 -9.77 11.68
N GLY A 79 -3.83 -8.68 10.93
CA GLY A 79 -3.32 -8.65 9.55
C GLY A 79 -1.87 -9.15 9.49
N LEU A 80 -1.00 -8.60 10.32
CA LEU A 80 0.41 -9.00 10.36
C LEU A 80 0.61 -10.46 10.75
N ARG A 81 -0.16 -10.97 11.72
CA ARG A 81 -0.13 -12.40 12.10
C ARG A 81 -0.50 -13.29 10.91
N LYS A 82 -1.56 -12.92 10.14
CA LYS A 82 -1.95 -13.66 8.94
C LYS A 82 -0.91 -13.56 7.83
N THR A 83 -0.30 -12.38 7.63
CA THR A 83 0.80 -12.21 6.68
C THR A 83 1.95 -13.17 6.97
N GLN A 84 2.39 -13.27 8.23
CA GLN A 84 3.44 -14.21 8.63
C GLN A 84 3.02 -15.67 8.44
N ALA A 85 1.79 -16.02 8.84
CA ALA A 85 1.27 -17.38 8.68
C ALA A 85 1.18 -17.77 7.20
N TYR A 86 0.71 -16.86 6.33
CA TYR A 86 0.64 -17.10 4.90
C TYR A 86 2.03 -17.26 4.27
N ALA A 87 2.98 -16.37 4.59
CA ALA A 87 4.35 -16.49 4.11
C ALA A 87 4.96 -17.85 4.50
N LYS A 88 4.84 -18.22 5.78
CA LYS A 88 5.33 -19.51 6.29
C LYS A 88 4.67 -20.71 5.61
N SER A 89 3.37 -20.65 5.33
CA SER A 89 2.64 -21.78 4.68
C SER A 89 3.13 -22.09 3.26
N VAL A 90 3.80 -21.13 2.62
CA VAL A 90 4.39 -21.29 1.27
C VAL A 90 5.92 -21.31 1.29
N GLY A 91 6.53 -21.51 2.46
CA GLY A 91 7.99 -21.63 2.62
C GLY A 91 8.76 -20.32 2.45
N LEU A 92 8.13 -19.19 2.69
CA LEU A 92 8.72 -17.85 2.56
C LEU A 92 8.78 -17.12 3.90
N GLU A 93 9.60 -16.08 3.94
CA GLU A 93 9.66 -15.13 5.04
C GLU A 93 9.24 -13.73 4.56
N VAL A 94 8.36 -13.08 5.33
CA VAL A 94 8.01 -11.67 5.21
C VAL A 94 8.21 -11.04 6.58
N LYS A 95 9.10 -10.06 6.68
CA LYS A 95 9.26 -9.27 7.90
C LYS A 95 8.01 -8.44 8.12
N THR A 96 7.56 -8.29 9.37
CA THR A 96 6.38 -7.50 9.70
C THR A 96 6.70 -6.37 10.66
N ILE A 97 6.07 -5.21 10.44
CA ILE A 97 6.26 -3.98 11.21
C ILE A 97 4.88 -3.50 11.66
N LEU A 98 4.62 -3.53 12.97
CA LEU A 98 3.38 -3.00 13.53
C LEU A 98 3.53 -1.49 13.70
N ALA A 99 2.95 -0.72 12.78
CA ALA A 99 3.01 0.74 12.79
C ALA A 99 1.86 1.35 11.98
N ASP A 100 1.56 2.61 12.24
CA ASP A 100 0.61 3.39 11.46
C ASP A 100 1.35 4.22 10.41
N ILE A 101 0.85 4.25 9.17
CA ILE A 101 1.43 5.05 8.09
C ILE A 101 1.40 6.55 8.38
N VAL A 102 0.52 6.98 9.28
CA VAL A 102 0.35 8.40 9.62
C VAL A 102 1.56 8.96 10.36
N ASP A 103 2.18 8.15 11.23
CA ASP A 103 3.26 8.60 12.12
C ASP A 103 4.51 7.72 12.09
N CYS A 104 4.53 6.63 11.32
CA CYS A 104 5.68 5.74 11.26
C CYS A 104 6.95 6.46 10.78
N ARG A 105 8.09 6.07 11.35
CA ARG A 105 9.42 6.48 10.87
C ARG A 105 10.14 5.22 10.40
N MET A 106 10.68 5.29 9.20
CA MET A 106 11.33 4.17 8.55
C MET A 106 12.81 4.49 8.33
N ASP A 107 13.63 3.44 8.40
CA ASP A 107 15.04 3.55 8.04
C ASP A 107 15.22 3.71 6.52
N HIS A 108 16.34 4.30 6.11
CA HIS A 108 16.73 4.44 4.70
C HIS A 108 17.08 3.09 4.05
N GLY A 109 17.03 3.06 2.73
CA GLY A 109 17.57 1.96 1.92
C GLY A 109 16.49 1.05 1.33
N TRP A 110 15.31 1.58 1.04
CA TRP A 110 14.27 0.84 0.32
C TRP A 110 14.44 1.01 -1.19
N ASP A 111 14.55 -0.10 -1.91
CA ASP A 111 14.54 -0.11 -3.38
C ASP A 111 13.11 0.10 -3.92
N VAL A 112 12.09 -0.36 -3.20
CA VAL A 112 10.69 -0.22 -3.57
C VAL A 112 9.84 0.14 -2.36
N ILE A 113 9.07 1.23 -2.47
CA ILE A 113 7.91 1.50 -1.61
C ILE A 113 6.66 1.09 -2.38
N PHE A 114 5.96 0.09 -1.86
CA PHE A 114 4.75 -0.45 -2.45
C PHE A 114 3.55 -0.14 -1.55
N SER A 115 2.42 0.25 -2.12
CA SER A 115 1.17 0.43 -1.37
C SER A 115 -0.05 0.30 -2.26
N THR A 116 -1.02 -0.48 -1.85
CA THR A 116 -2.31 -0.59 -2.54
C THR A 116 -3.47 -0.47 -1.56
N GLY A 117 -4.30 0.55 -1.76
CA GLY A 117 -5.50 0.73 -0.94
C GLY A 117 -5.21 1.18 0.51
N THR A 118 -4.13 1.93 0.74
CA THR A 118 -3.74 2.37 2.09
C THR A 118 -3.52 3.87 2.20
N MET A 119 -2.88 4.51 1.21
CA MET A 119 -2.51 5.93 1.30
C MET A 119 -3.72 6.88 1.44
N HIS A 120 -4.92 6.44 1.11
CA HIS A 120 -6.13 7.23 1.31
C HIS A 120 -6.56 7.33 2.79
N TYR A 121 -5.88 6.66 3.73
CA TYR A 121 -6.02 6.89 5.18
C TYR A 121 -5.18 8.08 5.66
N LEU A 122 -4.27 8.60 4.85
CA LEU A 122 -3.60 9.87 5.12
C LEU A 122 -4.58 11.01 4.90
N SER A 123 -4.81 11.83 5.95
CA SER A 123 -5.58 13.07 5.78
C SER A 123 -4.88 13.99 4.77
N PRO A 124 -5.62 14.84 4.03
CA PRO A 124 -5.00 15.75 3.05
C PRO A 124 -3.85 16.59 3.63
N GLY A 125 -3.97 17.03 4.89
CA GLY A 125 -2.93 17.84 5.54
C GLY A 125 -1.67 17.05 5.95
N ALA A 126 -1.74 15.73 6.03
CA ALA A 126 -0.60 14.88 6.38
C ALA A 126 0.15 14.35 5.14
N ARG A 127 -0.45 14.42 3.94
CA ARG A 127 0.08 13.77 2.74
C ARG A 127 1.46 14.27 2.36
N ASP A 128 1.67 15.58 2.32
CA ASP A 128 2.94 16.18 1.90
C ASP A 128 4.10 15.65 2.76
N GLU A 129 3.98 15.73 4.09
CA GLU A 129 5.02 15.23 5.01
C GLU A 129 5.26 13.72 4.81
N ARG A 130 4.18 12.95 4.64
CA ARG A 130 4.29 11.49 4.54
C ARG A 130 4.91 11.05 3.21
N PHE A 131 4.50 11.64 2.09
CA PHE A 131 5.10 11.35 0.78
C PHE A 131 6.57 11.76 0.75
N GLU A 132 6.94 12.92 1.31
CA GLU A 132 8.35 13.32 1.42
C GLU A 132 9.14 12.34 2.28
N HIS A 133 8.63 11.91 3.44
CA HIS A 133 9.31 10.90 4.24
C HIS A 133 9.54 9.59 3.46
N PHE A 134 8.55 9.07 2.73
CA PHE A 134 8.72 7.86 1.94
C PHE A 134 9.71 8.05 0.78
N LYS A 135 9.73 9.23 0.17
CA LYS A 135 10.75 9.57 -0.83
C LYS A 135 12.17 9.61 -0.23
N GLU A 136 12.34 10.21 0.96
CA GLU A 136 13.63 10.30 1.65
C GLU A 136 14.20 8.91 1.92
N VAL A 137 13.42 7.97 2.43
CA VAL A 137 13.90 6.63 2.79
C VAL A 137 14.14 5.72 1.58
N THR A 138 13.76 6.15 0.39
CA THR A 138 13.95 5.42 -0.86
C THR A 138 15.33 5.73 -1.45
N VAL A 139 16.04 4.71 -1.91
CA VAL A 139 17.36 4.86 -2.55
C VAL A 139 17.27 5.60 -3.88
N GLY A 140 18.39 6.19 -4.35
CA GLY A 140 18.47 6.72 -5.72
C GLY A 140 18.22 5.63 -6.75
N GLY A 141 17.34 5.90 -7.71
CA GLY A 141 16.87 4.91 -8.69
C GLY A 141 15.80 3.96 -8.18
N GLY A 142 15.41 4.04 -6.88
CA GLY A 142 14.33 3.25 -6.31
C GLY A 142 12.94 3.64 -6.81
N LEU A 143 11.95 2.82 -6.54
CA LEU A 143 10.59 2.94 -7.09
C LEU A 143 9.55 3.18 -6.00
N HIS A 144 8.59 4.05 -6.30
CA HIS A 144 7.28 4.04 -5.63
C HIS A 144 6.23 3.40 -6.54
N VAL A 145 5.48 2.46 -6.00
CA VAL A 145 4.42 1.71 -6.69
C VAL A 145 3.15 1.85 -5.86
N ILE A 146 2.35 2.85 -6.17
CA ILE A 146 1.25 3.28 -5.31
C ILE A 146 -0.08 3.18 -6.05
N SER A 147 -1.10 2.67 -5.36
CA SER A 147 -2.49 2.68 -5.83
C SER A 147 -3.40 3.29 -4.76
N VAL A 148 -4.16 4.32 -5.12
CA VAL A 148 -5.06 5.03 -4.21
C VAL A 148 -6.49 5.07 -4.77
N PHE A 149 -7.48 5.06 -3.89
CA PHE A 149 -8.86 5.36 -4.29
C PHE A 149 -9.03 6.84 -4.63
N VAL A 150 -9.79 7.10 -5.70
CA VAL A 150 -10.07 8.45 -6.21
C VAL A 150 -11.56 8.73 -6.11
N ASN A 151 -11.91 9.91 -5.64
CA ASN A 151 -13.30 10.36 -5.65
C ASN A 151 -13.68 10.87 -7.04
N LYS A 152 -14.69 10.25 -7.64
CA LYS A 152 -15.28 10.66 -8.93
C LYS A 152 -16.76 10.98 -8.74
N PRO A 153 -17.24 12.16 -9.17
CA PRO A 153 -18.63 12.55 -8.95
C PRO A 153 -19.64 11.65 -9.67
N PHE A 154 -19.22 10.94 -10.71
CA PHE A 154 -20.05 10.02 -11.50
C PHE A 154 -19.90 8.54 -11.11
N VAL A 155 -19.04 8.22 -10.11
CA VAL A 155 -18.94 6.88 -9.50
C VAL A 155 -19.66 6.92 -8.17
N PRO A 156 -20.74 6.16 -7.98
CA PRO A 156 -21.46 6.10 -6.71
C PRO A 156 -20.53 5.68 -5.57
N ARG A 157 -20.78 6.20 -4.38
CA ARG A 157 -20.05 5.76 -3.19
C ARG A 157 -20.24 4.26 -2.97
N ALA A 158 -19.18 3.59 -2.46
CA ALA A 158 -19.28 2.21 -2.02
C ALA A 158 -20.41 2.07 -0.98
N PRO A 159 -21.07 0.90 -0.91
CA PRO A 159 -22.19 0.67 0.02
C PRO A 159 -21.81 0.84 1.48
N ASP A 160 -20.54 0.57 1.81
CA ASP A 160 -20.00 0.60 3.17
C ASP A 160 -18.69 1.40 3.20
N PRO A 161 -18.78 2.75 3.06
CA PRO A 161 -17.60 3.60 3.00
C PRO A 161 -16.95 3.71 4.38
N ASP A 162 -15.63 3.46 4.45
CA ASP A 162 -14.88 3.71 5.69
C ASP A 162 -14.87 5.22 6.00
N PRO A 163 -15.40 5.64 7.16
CA PRO A 163 -15.47 7.05 7.55
C PRO A 163 -14.08 7.69 7.78
N ASN A 164 -13.03 6.87 7.90
CA ASN A 164 -11.67 7.33 8.09
C ASN A 164 -10.90 7.49 6.78
N ALA A 165 -11.50 7.11 5.66
CA ALA A 165 -10.87 7.24 4.35
C ALA A 165 -11.00 8.65 3.78
N TYR A 166 -9.93 9.14 3.20
CA TYR A 166 -9.82 10.41 2.46
C TYR A 166 -9.42 10.11 1.02
N PRO A 167 -10.37 9.73 0.13
CA PRO A 167 -10.05 9.46 -1.27
C PRO A 167 -9.32 10.65 -1.91
N PHE A 168 -8.42 10.34 -2.82
CA PHE A 168 -7.66 11.35 -3.56
C PHE A 168 -8.54 12.04 -4.61
N ARG A 169 -8.10 13.20 -5.05
CA ARG A 169 -8.65 13.84 -6.26
C ARG A 169 -7.96 13.26 -7.50
N SER A 170 -8.65 13.36 -8.63
CA SER A 170 -8.07 13.03 -9.95
C SER A 170 -6.76 13.82 -10.18
N GLY A 171 -5.69 13.11 -10.52
CA GLY A 171 -4.37 13.70 -10.75
C GLY A 171 -3.57 14.07 -9.50
N GLU A 172 -4.15 14.07 -8.31
CA GLU A 172 -3.48 14.47 -7.07
C GLU A 172 -2.25 13.61 -6.77
N LEU A 173 -2.37 12.28 -6.91
CA LEU A 173 -1.27 11.36 -6.64
C LEU A 173 -0.04 11.68 -7.51
N MET A 174 -0.24 12.01 -8.77
CA MET A 174 0.86 12.34 -9.69
C MET A 174 1.60 13.61 -9.23
N GLY A 175 0.90 14.56 -8.61
CA GLY A 175 1.48 15.81 -8.12
C GLY A 175 2.59 15.61 -7.08
N TYR A 176 2.54 14.54 -6.27
CA TYR A 176 3.59 14.22 -5.29
C TYR A 176 4.90 13.75 -5.95
N TYR A 177 4.90 13.45 -7.25
CA TYR A 177 6.05 12.92 -7.98
C TYR A 177 6.54 13.85 -9.11
N TRP A 178 6.28 15.16 -9.01
CA TRP A 178 6.69 16.16 -10.01
C TRP A 178 8.21 16.19 -10.26
N ASP A 179 9.00 15.73 -9.28
CA ASP A 179 10.46 15.67 -9.27
C ASP A 179 11.03 14.27 -9.56
N TRP A 180 10.16 13.28 -9.86
CA TRP A 180 10.53 11.91 -10.17
C TRP A 180 10.19 11.55 -11.63
N GLU A 181 10.85 10.52 -12.16
CA GLU A 181 10.49 9.94 -13.47
C GLU A 181 9.19 9.12 -13.32
N ILE A 182 8.14 9.48 -14.04
CA ILE A 182 6.89 8.73 -14.06
C ILE A 182 6.99 7.63 -15.11
N LEU A 183 7.14 6.38 -14.67
CA LEU A 183 7.20 5.21 -15.56
C LEU A 183 5.81 4.73 -15.98
N PHE A 184 4.82 4.92 -15.11
CA PHE A 184 3.43 4.56 -15.35
C PHE A 184 2.52 5.46 -14.50
N CYS A 185 1.45 5.94 -15.09
CA CYS A 185 0.35 6.58 -14.36
C CYS A 185 -0.95 6.32 -15.10
N ALA A 186 -1.94 5.77 -14.41
CA ALA A 186 -3.28 5.55 -14.96
C ALA A 186 -4.35 5.73 -13.90
N GLU A 187 -5.50 6.24 -14.33
CA GLU A 187 -6.70 6.30 -13.53
C GLU A 187 -7.75 5.38 -14.16
N GLU A 188 -8.24 4.43 -13.38
CA GLU A 188 -9.10 3.34 -13.85
C GLU A 188 -10.33 3.20 -12.95
N ILE A 189 -11.45 2.75 -13.54
CA ILE A 189 -12.64 2.35 -12.81
C ILE A 189 -12.79 0.85 -12.92
N PHE A 190 -13.00 0.17 -11.78
CA PHE A 190 -13.15 -1.27 -11.75
C PHE A 190 -14.35 -1.71 -10.91
N ASP A 191 -14.88 -2.89 -11.21
CA ASP A 191 -15.94 -3.52 -10.45
C ASP A 191 -15.38 -4.18 -9.18
N CYS A 192 -16.05 -3.96 -8.04
CA CYS A 192 -15.71 -4.52 -6.74
C CYS A 192 -16.90 -5.27 -6.14
N ARG A 193 -16.61 -6.31 -5.36
CA ARG A 193 -17.61 -7.12 -4.64
C ARG A 193 -17.18 -7.40 -3.19
N SER A 194 -16.18 -6.71 -2.68
CA SER A 194 -15.63 -6.99 -1.33
C SER A 194 -16.65 -6.83 -0.20
N SER A 195 -17.65 -5.96 -0.37
CA SER A 195 -18.74 -5.77 0.60
C SER A 195 -19.90 -6.77 0.43
N GLY A 196 -19.79 -7.75 -0.49
CA GLY A 196 -20.91 -8.61 -0.89
C GLY A 196 -21.90 -7.93 -1.84
N VAL A 197 -21.88 -6.61 -1.97
CA VAL A 197 -22.70 -5.82 -2.89
C VAL A 197 -21.86 -5.34 -4.07
N PRO A 198 -22.21 -5.66 -5.33
CA PRO A 198 -21.48 -5.18 -6.49
C PRO A 198 -21.47 -3.65 -6.56
N HIS A 199 -20.29 -3.05 -6.65
CA HIS A 199 -20.11 -1.60 -6.79
C HIS A 199 -18.84 -1.29 -7.58
N LYS A 200 -18.58 -0.02 -7.81
CA LYS A 200 -17.39 0.44 -8.57
C LYS A 200 -16.49 1.28 -7.69
N HIS A 201 -15.19 1.17 -7.93
CA HIS A 201 -14.20 2.10 -7.42
C HIS A 201 -13.43 2.76 -8.56
N ALA A 202 -13.05 4.01 -8.36
CA ALA A 202 -12.03 4.65 -9.16
C ALA A 202 -10.70 4.60 -8.41
N VAL A 203 -9.62 4.25 -9.10
CA VAL A 203 -8.26 4.21 -8.55
C VAL A 203 -7.30 4.95 -9.47
N ASN A 204 -6.34 5.64 -8.86
CA ASN A 204 -5.15 6.11 -9.56
C ASN A 204 -3.97 5.21 -9.15
N ARG A 205 -3.21 4.74 -10.15
CA ARG A 205 -2.00 3.93 -9.96
C ARG A 205 -0.82 4.66 -10.55
N ILE A 206 0.28 4.66 -9.83
CA ILE A 206 1.54 5.26 -10.29
C ILE A 206 2.70 4.30 -10.05
N ILE A 207 3.66 4.29 -10.98
CA ILE A 207 5.01 3.81 -10.78
C ILE A 207 5.92 4.98 -11.08
N ALA A 208 6.58 5.48 -10.05
CA ALA A 208 7.51 6.59 -10.13
C ALA A 208 8.91 6.14 -9.68
N LYS A 209 9.95 6.61 -10.37
CA LYS A 209 11.35 6.29 -10.11
C LYS A 209 12.07 7.52 -9.62
N LYS A 210 12.75 7.37 -8.47
CA LYS A 210 13.61 8.43 -7.90
C LYS A 210 14.78 8.71 -8.83
N ILE A 211 14.96 9.97 -9.18
CA ILE A 211 16.17 10.42 -9.86
C ILE A 211 17.32 10.41 -8.85
N LYS A 212 18.54 10.17 -9.31
CA LYS A 212 19.72 10.11 -8.43
C LYS A 212 19.96 11.42 -7.71
#